data_bb37ad6a24115dbd4b1926d0138cfbe2
#
_entry.id   bb37ad6a24115dbd4b1926d0138cfbe2
#
_cell.length_a   1.000
_cell.length_b   1.000
_cell.length_c   1.000
_cell.angle_alpha   90.00
_cell.angle_beta   90.00
_cell.angle_gamma   90.00
#
_symmetry.space_group_name_H-M   'P 1'
#
loop_
_entity.id
_entity.type
_entity.pdbx_description
1 polymer ?
#
loop_
_entity_poly.entity_id
_entity_poly.type
_entity_poly.pdbx_seq_one_letter_code
_entity_poly.pdbx_strand_id
1 'polypeptide(L)'
;MIKINKFLAASVVTLSLAACDLAPYSSIAVYADQAAKVVCDERYWVAARSGPGTEYELEHKLSNGKDIIILEQTTGADGKVWYKAKYNLAANNEECVSYIRSDFVSAGTGTAASDNAQTGDASADTGNADAIQQNNEEQLALATASGAYATGTITGGNVYVRNAAGTSGTTKVVSLNWNHQVDIIGETRVNGVVWYNVKGTLNGKAFTGWTISTYIKVTYNNSGDNTDFVTAMKNAGFPDSYIPNLTALHNKYPSWTFEAVNTGLNWDTVIENESVNGLNLVSKSADNAKKSTAAGAYNWSTNTWVEYEPGWVSASSAYIAYLMDPRNFLDETNIFQFQSLAYSPNEALEGVKSIVKGTFMEGTKTYSNNGEKINYASTFMDVAKSSGVSAYHIASRIKQEQGQKGTSPLISGTYSGYEGYYNYFNFSATGNTKDKIYKNGLSFAKKQGWNTRVKSISGGAVKVGSNYINKGQNTLYFEKFNVVNTSSLYFHQYMGNATAALTEGQSLAKGYSDKNQAFVFKIPVYNNMPCLLYTSPSPRDTR
;
A
#
# COMPACT_ATOMS: atom_id res chain seq x y z
N MET A 1 -13.01 50.76 0.77
CA MET A 1 -12.51 51.03 2.15
C MET A 1 -13.44 50.33 3.14
N ILE A 2 -13.19 49.06 3.48
CA ILE A 2 -13.93 48.36 4.54
C ILE A 2 -12.89 47.67 5.42
N LYS A 3 -12.88 48.08 6.68
CA LYS A 3 -11.95 47.65 7.72
C LYS A 3 -12.30 46.23 8.16
N ILE A 4 -11.27 45.37 8.24
CA ILE A 4 -11.35 44.06 8.89
C ILE A 4 -10.91 44.25 10.33
N ASN A 5 -11.82 44.05 11.27
CA ASN A 5 -11.55 44.04 12.71
C ASN A 5 -10.97 42.67 13.13
N LYS A 6 -9.79 42.70 13.73
CA LYS A 6 -9.22 41.63 14.49
C LYS A 6 -9.93 41.51 15.83
N PHE A 7 -10.47 40.35 16.15
CA PHE A 7 -10.80 39.99 17.55
C PHE A 7 -9.79 38.96 18.04
N LEU A 8 -8.88 39.39 18.91
CA LEU A 8 -8.14 38.53 19.84
C LEU A 8 -9.09 38.31 21.04
N ALA A 9 -9.48 37.08 21.28
CA ALA A 9 -10.07 36.68 22.55
C ALA A 9 -9.05 35.82 23.30
N ALA A 10 -8.40 36.41 24.30
CA ALA A 10 -7.62 35.69 25.29
C ALA A 10 -8.60 35.07 26.30
N SER A 11 -8.76 33.77 26.31
CA SER A 11 -9.48 33.05 27.36
C SER A 11 -8.48 32.58 28.40
N VAL A 12 -8.54 33.20 29.54
CA VAL A 12 -7.89 32.75 30.79
C VAL A 12 -8.68 31.54 31.29
N VAL A 13 -8.09 30.37 31.26
CA VAL A 13 -8.65 29.15 31.87
C VAL A 13 -8.16 29.12 33.32
N THR A 14 -9.05 29.43 34.25
CA THR A 14 -8.86 29.18 35.69
C THR A 14 -8.91 27.68 35.94
N LEU A 15 -7.79 27.14 36.43
CA LEU A 15 -7.68 25.74 36.86
C LEU A 15 -8.45 25.59 38.19
N SER A 16 -9.63 24.98 38.15
CA SER A 16 -10.28 24.45 39.33
C SER A 16 -9.76 23.04 39.58
N LEU A 17 -8.97 22.87 40.66
CA LEU A 17 -8.62 21.56 41.18
C LEU A 17 -9.90 20.89 41.71
N ALA A 18 -10.47 19.98 40.94
CA ALA A 18 -11.38 18.98 41.50
C ALA A 18 -10.52 17.82 41.99
N ALA A 19 -10.61 17.53 43.29
CA ALA A 19 -10.00 16.34 43.88
C ALA A 19 -10.65 15.10 43.22
N CYS A 20 -9.90 14.42 42.37
CA CYS A 20 -10.23 13.05 41.99
C CYS A 20 -9.71 12.10 43.04
N ASP A 21 -10.60 11.34 43.66
CA ASP A 21 -10.28 10.20 44.51
C ASP A 21 -9.26 9.30 43.82
N LEU A 22 -8.11 9.16 44.45
CA LEU A 22 -7.08 8.21 44.08
C LEU A 22 -7.61 6.79 44.39
N ALA A 23 -8.12 6.11 43.37
CA ALA A 23 -8.23 4.66 43.42
C ALA A 23 -6.81 4.09 43.64
N PRO A 24 -6.62 3.06 44.48
CA PRO A 24 -5.31 2.53 44.75
C PRO A 24 -4.71 1.97 43.45
N TYR A 25 -3.55 2.51 43.07
CA TYR A 25 -2.71 1.91 42.03
C TYR A 25 -2.42 0.47 42.42
N SER A 26 -2.97 -0.50 41.70
CA SER A 26 -2.54 -1.88 41.80
C SER A 26 -1.07 -1.93 41.40
N SER A 27 -0.25 -2.46 42.28
CA SER A 27 1.19 -2.64 42.07
C SER A 27 1.45 -3.36 40.75
N ILE A 28 2.11 -2.68 39.82
CA ILE A 28 2.65 -3.28 38.62
C ILE A 28 3.76 -4.21 39.07
N ALA A 29 3.54 -5.52 39.02
CA ALA A 29 4.61 -6.48 39.23
C ALA A 29 5.47 -6.49 37.95
N VAL A 30 6.66 -5.92 38.03
CA VAL A 30 7.66 -6.02 36.95
C VAL A 30 8.19 -7.45 37.00
N TYR A 31 7.83 -8.25 36.02
CA TYR A 31 8.43 -9.57 35.80
C TYR A 31 9.74 -9.37 35.05
N ALA A 32 10.84 -9.88 35.60
CA ALA A 32 12.08 -10.01 34.85
C ALA A 32 11.88 -11.09 33.77
N ASP A 33 11.89 -10.71 32.50
CA ASP A 33 11.85 -11.53 31.27
C ASP A 33 11.57 -13.03 31.51
N GLN A 34 10.31 -13.39 31.78
CA GLN A 34 9.94 -14.75 32.12
C GLN A 34 9.55 -15.51 30.83
N ALA A 35 10.29 -16.57 30.52
CA ALA A 35 9.95 -17.47 29.41
C ALA A 35 8.62 -18.21 29.68
N ALA A 36 7.76 -18.26 28.68
CA ALA A 36 6.45 -18.88 28.74
C ALA A 36 6.04 -19.43 27.37
N LYS A 37 4.95 -20.20 27.34
CA LYS A 37 4.35 -20.72 26.10
C LYS A 37 2.87 -20.38 26.03
N VAL A 38 2.41 -20.12 24.80
CA VAL A 38 0.97 -20.04 24.51
C VAL A 38 0.34 -21.42 24.62
N VAL A 39 -0.81 -21.51 25.30
CA VAL A 39 -1.54 -22.77 25.51
C VAL A 39 -2.98 -22.62 25.02
N CYS A 40 -3.35 -23.42 24.03
CA CYS A 40 -4.73 -23.59 23.57
C CYS A 40 -4.87 -24.96 22.89
N ASP A 41 -6.11 -25.37 22.61
CA ASP A 41 -6.35 -26.56 21.78
C ASP A 41 -5.71 -26.35 20.40
N GLU A 42 -5.04 -27.34 19.84
CA GLU A 42 -4.29 -27.28 18.57
C GLU A 42 -5.14 -26.79 17.37
N ARG A 43 -6.46 -26.89 17.48
CA ARG A 43 -7.42 -26.42 16.46
C ARG A 43 -7.70 -24.91 16.55
N TYR A 44 -7.26 -24.25 17.61
CA TYR A 44 -7.52 -22.85 17.90
C TYR A 44 -6.23 -22.03 17.94
N TRP A 45 -6.40 -20.75 18.08
CA TRP A 45 -5.32 -19.77 18.24
C TRP A 45 -5.68 -18.81 19.38
N VAL A 46 -4.66 -18.20 19.95
CA VAL A 46 -4.80 -17.21 21.01
C VAL A 46 -4.57 -15.81 20.42
N ALA A 47 -5.46 -14.89 20.78
CA ALA A 47 -5.35 -13.49 20.36
C ALA A 47 -4.23 -12.78 21.12
N ALA A 48 -3.28 -12.21 20.40
CA ALA A 48 -2.37 -11.20 20.87
C ALA A 48 -2.90 -9.84 20.43
N ARG A 49 -3.04 -8.88 21.37
CA ARG A 49 -3.74 -7.62 21.14
C ARG A 49 -2.87 -6.42 21.45
N SER A 50 -3.22 -5.25 20.91
CA SER A 50 -2.53 -3.99 21.13
C SER A 50 -2.63 -3.45 22.58
N GLY A 51 -3.58 -4.01 23.36
CA GLY A 51 -3.78 -3.62 24.76
C GLY A 51 -4.43 -4.73 25.60
N PRO A 52 -4.51 -4.53 26.93
CA PRO A 52 -4.96 -5.54 27.89
C PRO A 52 -6.49 -5.61 27.99
N GLY A 53 -7.15 -6.12 26.95
CA GLY A 53 -8.61 -6.31 26.92
C GLY A 53 -9.09 -6.85 25.57
N THR A 54 -10.31 -7.33 25.52
CA THR A 54 -10.93 -7.84 24.29
C THR A 54 -11.39 -6.73 23.35
N GLU A 55 -11.52 -5.52 23.85
CA GLU A 55 -11.83 -4.28 23.11
C GLU A 55 -10.63 -3.76 22.31
N TYR A 56 -9.41 -4.18 22.65
CA TYR A 56 -8.20 -3.78 21.91
C TYR A 56 -8.04 -4.60 20.63
N GLU A 57 -7.37 -4.01 19.67
CA GLU A 57 -7.19 -4.59 18.34
C GLU A 57 -6.41 -5.91 18.38
N LEU A 58 -6.85 -6.86 17.55
CA LEU A 58 -6.15 -8.12 17.36
C LEU A 58 -4.92 -7.91 16.47
N GLU A 59 -3.73 -7.99 17.06
CA GLU A 59 -2.48 -7.86 16.31
C GLU A 59 -2.03 -9.20 15.73
N HIS A 60 -2.05 -10.26 16.57
CA HIS A 60 -1.56 -11.58 16.14
C HIS A 60 -2.46 -12.71 16.62
N LYS A 61 -2.40 -13.81 15.85
CA LYS A 61 -2.97 -15.12 16.20
C LYS A 61 -1.82 -16.06 16.52
N LEU A 62 -1.69 -16.41 17.79
CA LEU A 62 -0.61 -17.26 18.26
C LEU A 62 -1.06 -18.72 18.38
N SER A 63 -0.29 -19.61 17.81
CA SER A 63 -0.58 -21.06 17.87
C SER A 63 -0.21 -21.65 19.22
N ASN A 64 -0.80 -22.80 19.56
CA ASN A 64 -0.38 -23.60 20.70
C ASN A 64 1.11 -23.88 20.67
N GLY A 65 1.77 -23.81 21.83
CA GLY A 65 3.20 -24.06 21.98
C GLY A 65 4.11 -22.90 21.57
N LYS A 66 3.57 -21.76 21.10
CA LYS A 66 4.38 -20.60 20.73
C LYS A 66 5.18 -20.08 21.91
N ASP A 67 6.51 -19.98 21.76
CA ASP A 67 7.39 -19.37 22.75
C ASP A 67 7.18 -17.88 22.83
N ILE A 68 7.04 -17.37 24.06
CA ILE A 68 6.89 -15.96 24.39
C ILE A 68 7.75 -15.61 25.62
N ILE A 69 8.05 -14.33 25.80
CA ILE A 69 8.70 -13.80 27.00
C ILE A 69 7.74 -12.81 27.63
N ILE A 70 7.30 -13.06 28.86
CA ILE A 70 6.45 -12.15 29.62
C ILE A 70 7.31 -10.99 30.11
N LEU A 71 6.92 -9.76 29.75
CA LEU A 71 7.59 -8.52 30.15
C LEU A 71 6.88 -7.85 31.32
N GLU A 72 5.53 -7.92 31.35
CA GLU A 72 4.70 -7.20 32.28
C GLU A 72 3.36 -7.92 32.49
N GLN A 73 2.78 -7.81 33.68
CA GLN A 73 1.42 -8.26 33.96
C GLN A 73 0.53 -7.06 34.29
N THR A 74 -0.66 -7.03 33.74
CA THR A 74 -1.66 -5.99 34.01
C THR A 74 -3.06 -6.58 34.06
N THR A 75 -4.01 -5.86 34.67
CA THR A 75 -5.41 -6.25 34.68
C THR A 75 -6.16 -5.37 33.69
N GLY A 76 -6.84 -5.99 32.73
CA GLY A 76 -7.65 -5.29 31.75
C GLY A 76 -8.96 -4.75 32.33
N ALA A 77 -9.66 -3.92 31.55
CA ALA A 77 -10.95 -3.36 31.89
C ALA A 77 -12.04 -4.45 32.11
N ASP A 78 -11.83 -5.64 31.53
CA ASP A 78 -12.67 -6.84 31.70
C ASP A 78 -12.40 -7.58 33.03
N GLY A 79 -11.52 -7.06 33.88
CA GLY A 79 -11.10 -7.67 35.15
C GLY A 79 -10.22 -8.91 34.99
N LYS A 80 -9.78 -9.25 33.79
CA LYS A 80 -8.88 -10.37 33.51
C LYS A 80 -7.43 -9.94 33.57
N VAL A 81 -6.55 -10.89 33.88
CA VAL A 81 -5.10 -10.68 33.85
C VAL A 81 -4.60 -10.86 32.42
N TRP A 82 -3.77 -9.93 31.97
CA TRP A 82 -3.13 -9.90 30.68
C TRP A 82 -1.62 -9.80 30.85
N TYR A 83 -0.88 -10.51 30.02
CA TYR A 83 0.57 -10.41 29.94
C TYR A 83 0.97 -9.58 28.70
N LYS A 84 1.75 -8.54 28.90
CA LYS A 84 2.51 -7.92 27.83
C LYS A 84 3.68 -8.85 27.52
N ALA A 85 3.69 -9.43 26.36
CA ALA A 85 4.61 -10.49 25.99
C ALA A 85 5.34 -10.18 24.70
N LYS A 86 6.62 -10.55 24.68
CA LYS A 86 7.50 -10.48 23.52
C LYS A 86 7.60 -11.86 22.87
N TYR A 87 7.57 -11.92 21.55
CA TYR A 87 7.69 -13.16 20.78
C TYR A 87 8.14 -12.87 19.35
N ASN A 88 8.74 -13.87 18.70
CA ASN A 88 9.12 -13.75 17.30
C ASN A 88 8.08 -14.40 16.41
N LEU A 89 7.70 -13.76 15.30
CA LEU A 89 6.83 -14.37 14.29
C LEU A 89 7.62 -15.40 13.49
N ALA A 90 7.00 -16.56 13.25
CA ALA A 90 7.66 -17.66 12.54
C ALA A 90 8.01 -17.33 11.07
N ALA A 91 7.35 -16.33 10.48
CA ALA A 91 7.49 -16.00 9.06
C ALA A 91 8.80 -15.27 8.72
N ASN A 92 9.37 -14.48 9.65
CA ASN A 92 10.53 -13.61 9.40
C ASN A 92 11.44 -13.42 10.62
N ASN A 93 11.19 -14.16 11.70
CA ASN A 93 11.87 -14.02 12.99
C ASN A 93 11.80 -12.59 13.59
N GLU A 94 10.79 -11.83 13.21
CA GLU A 94 10.55 -10.46 13.70
C GLU A 94 10.04 -10.49 15.14
N GLU A 95 10.65 -9.66 15.99
CA GLU A 95 10.27 -9.52 17.39
C GLU A 95 9.06 -8.60 17.51
N CYS A 96 7.99 -9.10 18.13
CA CYS A 96 6.74 -8.37 18.37
C CYS A 96 6.41 -8.35 19.86
N VAL A 97 5.70 -7.30 20.28
CA VAL A 97 5.25 -7.13 21.67
C VAL A 97 3.76 -6.83 21.67
N SER A 98 2.97 -7.70 22.30
CA SER A 98 1.51 -7.58 22.37
C SER A 98 0.97 -8.08 23.71
N TYR A 99 -0.31 -7.85 23.96
CA TYR A 99 -0.99 -8.34 25.18
C TYR A 99 -1.71 -9.67 24.92
N ILE A 100 -1.44 -10.66 25.77
CA ILE A 100 -2.01 -12.01 25.72
C ILE A 100 -2.70 -12.27 27.04
N ARG A 101 -3.95 -12.78 27.00
CA ARG A 101 -4.69 -13.08 28.22
C ARG A 101 -4.04 -14.25 28.97
N SER A 102 -3.84 -14.11 30.27
CA SER A 102 -3.01 -15.00 31.09
C SER A 102 -3.50 -16.46 31.14
N ASP A 103 -4.81 -16.70 30.98
CA ASP A 103 -5.38 -18.05 30.95
C ASP A 103 -5.01 -18.87 29.71
N PHE A 104 -4.38 -18.22 28.72
CA PHE A 104 -3.81 -18.87 27.53
C PHE A 104 -2.27 -18.87 27.54
N VAL A 105 -1.64 -18.70 28.71
CA VAL A 105 -0.19 -18.66 28.84
C VAL A 105 0.26 -19.59 29.98
N SER A 106 1.13 -20.54 29.67
CA SER A 106 1.83 -21.37 30.64
C SER A 106 3.21 -20.78 30.92
N ALA A 107 3.36 -20.12 32.05
CA ALA A 107 4.65 -19.66 32.53
C ALA A 107 5.44 -20.84 33.10
N GLY A 108 6.64 -21.09 32.56
CA GLY A 108 7.53 -22.10 33.12
C GLY A 108 7.99 -21.72 34.52
N THR A 109 7.61 -22.48 35.52
CA THR A 109 8.28 -22.44 36.82
C THR A 109 9.68 -23.00 36.63
N GLY A 110 10.69 -22.13 36.72
CA GLY A 110 12.09 -22.59 36.66
C GLY A 110 12.41 -23.48 37.86
N THR A 111 12.45 -24.76 37.64
CA THR A 111 13.30 -25.73 38.36
C THR A 111 13.37 -27.03 37.52
N ALA A 112 14.57 -27.62 37.54
CA ALA A 112 14.96 -28.73 36.69
C ALA A 112 14.26 -30.06 37.04
N ALA A 113 14.09 -30.85 35.96
CA ALA A 113 14.11 -32.32 35.87
C ALA A 113 13.24 -33.14 36.83
N SER A 114 12.32 -33.91 36.25
CA SER A 114 12.47 -35.40 36.33
C SER A 114 11.40 -36.06 35.45
N ASP A 115 11.87 -37.11 34.81
CA ASP A 115 11.13 -38.10 34.02
C ASP A 115 9.84 -38.59 34.67
N ASN A 116 8.80 -38.75 33.90
CA ASN A 116 8.10 -40.02 33.89
C ASN A 116 7.34 -40.25 32.58
N ALA A 117 7.72 -41.33 31.96
CA ALA A 117 7.06 -41.91 30.82
C ALA A 117 5.70 -42.47 31.21
N GLN A 118 4.66 -42.21 30.41
CA GLN A 118 3.56 -43.14 30.30
C GLN A 118 3.10 -43.25 28.87
N THR A 119 3.34 -44.43 28.35
CA THR A 119 2.96 -44.99 27.08
C THR A 119 1.49 -44.87 26.77
N GLY A 120 1.19 -44.29 25.62
CA GLY A 120 -0.12 -44.37 24.97
C GLY A 120 0.14 -44.50 23.47
N ASP A 121 -0.05 -45.71 23.01
CA ASP A 121 0.09 -46.21 21.65
C ASP A 121 -0.67 -45.35 20.64
N ALA A 122 0.04 -44.70 19.74
CA ALA A 122 -0.51 -44.19 18.50
C ALA A 122 0.53 -44.53 17.40
N SER A 123 0.25 -45.61 16.69
CA SER A 123 0.97 -46.01 15.50
C SER A 123 1.00 -44.83 14.51
N ALA A 124 2.15 -44.18 14.46
CA ALA A 124 2.42 -43.18 13.42
C ALA A 124 2.58 -43.95 12.10
N ASP A 125 1.73 -43.60 11.15
CA ASP A 125 1.87 -43.95 9.74
C ASP A 125 3.13 -43.26 9.20
N THR A 126 4.30 -43.93 9.37
CA THR A 126 5.59 -43.47 8.90
C THR A 126 5.76 -43.61 7.38
N GLY A 127 4.80 -44.23 6.68
CA GLY A 127 4.85 -44.41 5.23
C GLY A 127 4.49 -43.16 4.40
N ASN A 128 3.91 -42.14 5.03
CA ASN A 128 3.42 -40.95 4.27
C ASN A 128 4.41 -39.75 4.34
N ALA A 129 5.31 -39.71 5.31
CA ALA A 129 6.27 -38.61 5.44
C ALA A 129 7.37 -38.69 4.38
N ASP A 130 7.91 -39.90 4.12
CA ASP A 130 8.96 -40.09 3.11
C ASP A 130 8.44 -39.89 1.68
N ALA A 131 7.18 -40.31 1.40
CA ALA A 131 6.56 -40.05 0.09
C ALA A 131 6.26 -38.55 -0.14
N ILE A 132 5.96 -37.79 0.90
CA ILE A 132 5.77 -36.35 0.83
C ILE A 132 7.11 -35.65 0.62
N GLN A 133 8.16 -36.12 1.27
CA GLN A 133 9.51 -35.55 1.15
C GLN A 133 10.11 -35.80 -0.24
N GLN A 134 9.98 -37.01 -0.78
CA GLN A 134 10.39 -37.32 -2.15
C GLN A 134 9.61 -36.52 -3.21
N ASN A 135 8.29 -36.39 -3.05
CA ASN A 135 7.49 -35.55 -3.94
C ASN A 135 7.89 -34.07 -3.87
N ASN A 136 8.27 -33.57 -2.69
CA ASN A 136 8.71 -32.20 -2.53
C ASN A 136 10.07 -31.93 -3.18
N GLU A 137 11.01 -32.88 -3.09
CA GLU A 137 12.33 -32.78 -3.73
C GLU A 137 12.23 -32.86 -5.26
N GLU A 138 11.37 -33.73 -5.80
CA GLU A 138 11.12 -33.84 -7.24
C GLU A 138 10.40 -32.57 -7.78
N GLN A 139 9.47 -32.00 -7.02
CA GLN A 139 8.79 -30.75 -7.39
C GLN A 139 9.69 -29.53 -7.29
N LEU A 140 10.60 -29.49 -6.30
CA LEU A 140 11.59 -28.43 -6.21
C LEU A 140 12.55 -28.44 -7.40
N ALA A 141 12.96 -29.63 -7.86
CA ALA A 141 13.79 -29.80 -9.05
C ALA A 141 13.05 -29.37 -10.34
N LEU A 142 11.74 -29.64 -10.44
CA LEU A 142 10.87 -29.14 -11.52
C LEU A 142 10.67 -27.62 -11.44
N ALA A 143 10.55 -27.06 -10.24
CA ALA A 143 10.40 -25.64 -10.00
C ALA A 143 11.56 -24.81 -10.55
N THR A 144 12.78 -25.26 -10.30
CA THR A 144 14.00 -24.60 -10.80
C THR A 144 14.16 -24.68 -12.31
N ALA A 145 13.53 -25.66 -12.95
CA ALA A 145 13.59 -25.86 -14.42
C ALA A 145 12.53 -25.04 -15.19
N SER A 146 11.50 -24.49 -14.54
CA SER A 146 10.29 -23.99 -15.20
C SER A 146 10.20 -22.47 -15.37
N GLY A 147 11.20 -21.71 -14.92
CA GLY A 147 11.22 -20.26 -15.03
C GLY A 147 10.24 -19.56 -14.07
N ALA A 148 9.83 -20.19 -12.98
CA ALA A 148 9.09 -19.55 -11.91
C ALA A 148 9.98 -18.51 -11.18
N TYR A 149 9.38 -17.40 -10.74
CA TYR A 149 10.13 -16.37 -10.03
C TYR A 149 10.32 -16.67 -8.53
N ALA A 150 9.53 -17.60 -8.00
CA ALA A 150 9.62 -18.03 -6.62
C ALA A 150 9.09 -19.46 -6.44
N THR A 151 9.51 -20.11 -5.36
CA THR A 151 8.95 -21.36 -4.86
C THR A 151 8.06 -21.08 -3.65
N GLY A 152 6.89 -21.68 -3.59
CA GLY A 152 5.97 -21.59 -2.46
C GLY A 152 5.97 -22.89 -1.66
N THR A 153 6.12 -22.82 -0.35
CA THR A 153 5.91 -23.95 0.55
C THR A 153 4.55 -23.78 1.25
N ILE A 154 3.68 -24.76 1.14
CA ILE A 154 2.35 -24.72 1.79
C ILE A 154 2.51 -24.85 3.31
N THR A 155 1.87 -23.94 4.05
CA THR A 155 1.95 -23.83 5.51
C THR A 155 0.59 -24.10 6.19
N GLY A 156 -0.26 -24.91 5.56
CA GLY A 156 -1.56 -25.30 6.09
C GLY A 156 -2.05 -26.62 5.55
N GLY A 157 -2.97 -27.26 6.27
CA GLY A 157 -3.67 -28.46 5.79
C GLY A 157 -4.88 -28.09 4.91
N ASN A 158 -5.13 -28.89 3.87
CA ASN A 158 -6.27 -28.70 2.95
C ASN A 158 -6.33 -27.30 2.30
N VAL A 159 -5.19 -26.74 1.93
CA VAL A 159 -5.10 -25.46 1.25
C VAL A 159 -5.56 -25.61 -0.21
N TYR A 160 -6.58 -24.87 -0.59
CA TYR A 160 -7.16 -25.00 -1.92
C TYR A 160 -6.39 -24.17 -2.96
N VAL A 161 -6.00 -24.85 -4.05
CA VAL A 161 -5.68 -24.20 -5.33
C VAL A 161 -6.97 -24.11 -6.14
N ARG A 162 -7.27 -22.94 -6.65
CA ARG A 162 -8.54 -22.62 -7.35
C ARG A 162 -8.27 -22.24 -8.80
N ASN A 163 -9.30 -22.36 -9.65
CA ASN A 163 -9.21 -22.00 -11.07
C ASN A 163 -9.05 -20.48 -11.31
N ALA A 164 -9.39 -19.66 -10.33
CA ALA A 164 -9.16 -18.21 -10.35
C ALA A 164 -8.89 -17.69 -8.94
N ALA A 165 -8.31 -16.48 -8.83
CA ALA A 165 -8.09 -15.82 -7.55
C ALA A 165 -9.39 -15.42 -6.89
N GLY A 166 -9.53 -15.65 -5.58
CA GLY A 166 -10.72 -15.37 -4.78
C GLY A 166 -11.48 -16.65 -4.37
N THR A 167 -12.46 -16.48 -3.48
CA THR A 167 -13.29 -17.58 -2.97
C THR A 167 -14.68 -17.60 -3.59
N SER A 168 -15.19 -16.45 -4.06
CA SER A 168 -16.50 -16.33 -4.68
C SER A 168 -16.43 -16.65 -6.18
N GLY A 169 -17.33 -17.49 -6.67
CA GLY A 169 -17.40 -17.85 -8.10
C GLY A 169 -16.24 -18.71 -8.61
N THR A 170 -15.37 -19.23 -7.72
CA THR A 170 -14.21 -20.04 -8.09
C THR A 170 -14.38 -21.49 -7.64
N THR A 171 -13.79 -22.43 -8.40
CA THR A 171 -13.81 -23.86 -8.11
C THR A 171 -12.44 -24.35 -7.64
N LYS A 172 -12.44 -25.38 -6.79
CA LYS A 172 -11.21 -26.06 -6.37
C LYS A 172 -10.62 -26.87 -7.51
N VAL A 173 -9.33 -26.65 -7.79
CA VAL A 173 -8.53 -27.47 -8.72
C VAL A 173 -7.91 -28.65 -7.96
N VAL A 174 -7.13 -28.34 -6.90
CA VAL A 174 -6.53 -29.35 -6.00
C VAL A 174 -6.55 -28.85 -4.55
N SER A 175 -6.26 -29.75 -3.62
CA SER A 175 -6.06 -29.44 -2.19
C SER A 175 -4.65 -29.86 -1.81
N LEU A 176 -3.87 -28.94 -1.28
CA LEU A 176 -2.49 -29.15 -0.87
C LEU A 176 -2.37 -29.19 0.65
N ASN A 177 -1.41 -29.95 1.16
CA ASN A 177 -1.14 -30.06 2.58
C ASN A 177 0.22 -29.42 2.93
N TRP A 178 0.52 -29.41 4.23
CA TRP A 178 1.78 -28.92 4.79
C TRP A 178 3.00 -29.38 3.99
N ASN A 179 3.97 -28.49 3.84
CA ASN A 179 5.26 -28.71 3.18
C ASN A 179 5.20 -29.02 1.67
N HIS A 180 4.02 -29.04 1.05
CA HIS A 180 3.94 -29.19 -0.40
C HIS A 180 4.59 -28.02 -1.11
N GLN A 181 5.48 -28.29 -2.07
CA GLN A 181 6.17 -27.26 -2.85
C GLN A 181 5.40 -26.95 -4.13
N VAL A 182 5.37 -25.70 -4.50
CA VAL A 182 4.75 -25.22 -5.75
C VAL A 182 5.62 -24.13 -6.37
N ASP A 183 5.59 -24.02 -7.67
CA ASP A 183 6.10 -22.88 -8.41
C ASP A 183 5.16 -21.69 -8.29
N ILE A 184 5.66 -20.51 -7.99
CA ILE A 184 4.91 -19.27 -8.07
C ILE A 184 5.23 -18.61 -9.40
N ILE A 185 4.20 -18.48 -10.27
CA ILE A 185 4.30 -17.98 -11.63
C ILE A 185 3.54 -16.67 -11.84
N GLY A 186 2.86 -16.17 -10.82
CA GLY A 186 2.15 -14.89 -10.84
C GLY A 186 1.51 -14.57 -9.50
N GLU A 187 1.07 -13.33 -9.35
CA GLU A 187 0.30 -12.90 -8.20
C GLU A 187 -0.79 -11.91 -8.61
N THR A 188 -1.83 -11.83 -7.79
CA THR A 188 -2.90 -10.83 -7.92
C THR A 188 -3.50 -10.54 -6.56
N ARG A 189 -4.26 -9.45 -6.46
CA ARG A 189 -5.03 -9.11 -5.25
C ARG A 189 -6.52 -9.17 -5.52
N VAL A 190 -7.24 -9.86 -4.64
CA VAL A 190 -8.70 -9.90 -4.64
C VAL A 190 -9.18 -9.49 -3.25
N ASN A 191 -9.94 -8.41 -3.17
CA ASN A 191 -10.44 -7.83 -1.91
C ASN A 191 -9.32 -7.57 -0.87
N GLY A 192 -8.17 -7.04 -1.33
CA GLY A 192 -7.03 -6.73 -0.46
C GLY A 192 -6.14 -7.93 -0.10
N VAL A 193 -6.53 -9.15 -0.42
CA VAL A 193 -5.77 -10.37 -0.13
C VAL A 193 -4.93 -10.77 -1.35
N VAL A 194 -3.65 -11.07 -1.13
CA VAL A 194 -2.76 -11.59 -2.17
C VAL A 194 -3.12 -13.04 -2.49
N TRP A 195 -3.18 -13.34 -3.77
CA TRP A 195 -3.33 -14.68 -4.33
C TRP A 195 -2.17 -14.97 -5.25
N TYR A 196 -1.52 -16.12 -5.06
CA TYR A 196 -0.45 -16.58 -5.93
C TYR A 196 -0.99 -17.52 -7.00
N ASN A 197 -0.62 -17.26 -8.26
CA ASN A 197 -0.79 -18.24 -9.32
C ASN A 197 0.35 -19.26 -9.19
N VAL A 198 -0.02 -20.48 -8.88
CA VAL A 198 0.91 -21.56 -8.62
C VAL A 198 0.75 -22.71 -9.59
N LYS A 199 1.84 -23.37 -9.92
CA LYS A 199 1.84 -24.65 -10.63
C LYS A 199 2.67 -25.68 -9.87
N GLY A 200 2.35 -26.93 -10.05
CA GLY A 200 3.02 -28.04 -9.40
C GLY A 200 2.47 -29.38 -9.85
N THR A 201 2.87 -30.42 -9.14
CA THR A 201 2.42 -31.80 -9.39
C THR A 201 1.89 -32.39 -8.08
N LEU A 202 0.72 -33.00 -8.11
CA LEU A 202 0.16 -33.74 -6.99
C LEU A 202 -0.23 -35.15 -7.45
N ASN A 203 0.35 -36.19 -6.82
CA ASN A 203 0.15 -37.60 -7.19
C ASN A 203 0.37 -37.86 -8.68
N GLY A 204 1.46 -37.32 -9.24
CA GLY A 204 1.85 -37.46 -10.64
C GLY A 204 1.01 -36.66 -11.64
N LYS A 205 0.03 -35.86 -11.19
CA LYS A 205 -0.80 -35.00 -12.04
C LYS A 205 -0.43 -33.54 -11.88
N ALA A 206 -0.03 -32.90 -12.98
CA ALA A 206 0.25 -31.47 -13.00
C ALA A 206 -1.02 -30.65 -12.74
N PHE A 207 -0.86 -29.53 -12.03
CA PHE A 207 -1.93 -28.56 -11.80
C PHE A 207 -1.40 -27.13 -11.98
N THR A 208 -2.29 -26.22 -12.28
CA THR A 208 -2.06 -24.76 -12.23
C THR A 208 -3.31 -24.10 -11.68
N GLY A 209 -3.14 -23.04 -10.86
CA GLY A 209 -4.26 -22.30 -10.31
C GLY A 209 -3.83 -21.32 -9.23
N TRP A 210 -4.78 -20.80 -8.50
CA TRP A 210 -4.59 -19.71 -7.56
C TRP A 210 -4.75 -20.20 -6.10
N THR A 211 -3.81 -19.85 -5.25
CA THR A 211 -3.88 -20.11 -3.81
C THR A 211 -3.70 -18.82 -3.01
N ILE A 212 -4.33 -18.77 -1.84
CA ILE A 212 -4.28 -17.59 -0.98
C ILE A 212 -2.91 -17.50 -0.30
N SER A 213 -2.32 -16.31 -0.25
CA SER A 213 -0.98 -16.08 0.32
C SER A 213 -0.83 -16.46 1.79
N THR A 214 -1.92 -16.42 2.56
CA THR A 214 -1.92 -16.72 4.01
C THR A 214 -1.34 -18.11 4.36
N TYR A 215 -1.44 -19.07 3.43
CA TYR A 215 -1.02 -20.45 3.65
C TYR A 215 0.15 -20.85 2.75
N ILE A 216 0.98 -19.90 2.32
CA ILE A 216 2.14 -20.17 1.50
C ILE A 216 3.34 -19.35 1.96
N LYS A 217 4.42 -20.05 2.34
CA LYS A 217 5.72 -19.43 2.58
C LYS A 217 6.43 -19.31 1.24
N VAL A 218 6.76 -18.09 0.83
CA VAL A 218 7.45 -17.83 -0.43
C VAL A 218 8.95 -17.84 -0.23
N THR A 219 9.67 -18.56 -1.10
CA THR A 219 11.11 -18.49 -1.27
C THR A 219 11.39 -18.07 -2.70
N TYR A 220 11.93 -16.88 -2.90
CA TYR A 220 12.22 -16.38 -4.24
C TYR A 220 13.40 -17.14 -4.85
N ASN A 221 13.26 -17.53 -6.13
CA ASN A 221 14.28 -18.21 -6.87
C ASN A 221 15.38 -17.21 -7.21
N ASN A 222 16.48 -17.27 -6.47
CA ASN A 222 17.65 -16.46 -6.77
C ASN A 222 18.34 -17.05 -8.01
N SER A 223 17.99 -16.54 -9.19
CA SER A 223 18.79 -16.77 -10.40
C SER A 223 20.07 -15.91 -10.43
N GLY A 224 20.40 -15.23 -9.35
CA GLY A 224 21.60 -14.45 -9.07
C GLY A 224 21.76 -14.27 -7.57
N ASP A 225 22.96 -14.02 -7.12
CA ASP A 225 23.22 -13.66 -5.73
C ASP A 225 22.61 -12.29 -5.44
N ASN A 226 21.43 -12.26 -4.81
CA ASN A 226 20.74 -11.03 -4.41
C ASN A 226 21.34 -10.40 -3.14
N THR A 227 22.43 -10.95 -2.60
CA THR A 227 23.06 -10.43 -1.38
C THR A 227 23.43 -8.96 -1.55
N ASP A 228 23.97 -8.60 -2.70
CA ASP A 228 24.33 -7.20 -3.02
C ASP A 228 23.09 -6.31 -3.09
N PHE A 229 22.00 -6.76 -3.74
CA PHE A 229 20.74 -6.00 -3.81
C PHE A 229 20.10 -5.82 -2.43
N VAL A 230 19.97 -6.90 -1.65
CA VAL A 230 19.41 -6.87 -0.29
C VAL A 230 20.23 -5.93 0.60
N THR A 231 21.57 -6.04 0.53
CA THR A 231 22.48 -5.14 1.26
C THR A 231 22.31 -3.69 0.83
N ALA A 232 22.20 -3.43 -0.48
CA ALA A 232 21.97 -2.09 -1.01
C ALA A 232 20.63 -1.51 -0.53
N MET A 233 19.55 -2.30 -0.50
CA MET A 233 18.24 -1.84 -0.01
C MET A 233 18.25 -1.54 1.50
N LYS A 234 18.90 -2.37 2.31
CA LYS A 234 19.11 -2.10 3.74
C LYS A 234 19.92 -0.82 3.96
N ASN A 235 21.01 -0.66 3.23
CA ASN A 235 21.84 0.56 3.29
C ASN A 235 21.09 1.81 2.79
N ALA A 236 20.14 1.65 1.87
CA ALA A 236 19.24 2.73 1.43
C ALA A 236 18.17 3.10 2.48
N GLY A 237 18.05 2.32 3.57
CA GLY A 237 17.14 2.58 4.69
C GLY A 237 15.81 1.84 4.64
N PHE A 238 15.66 0.84 3.78
CA PHE A 238 14.46 -0.01 3.80
C PHE A 238 14.47 -0.98 4.99
N PRO A 239 13.39 -1.04 5.78
CA PRO A 239 13.20 -2.07 6.80
C PRO A 239 13.11 -3.48 6.17
N ASP A 240 13.45 -4.50 6.95
CA ASP A 240 13.44 -5.90 6.50
C ASP A 240 12.08 -6.34 5.94
N SER A 241 10.98 -5.78 6.43
CA SER A 241 9.62 -6.09 5.97
C SER A 241 9.30 -5.64 4.53
N TYR A 242 10.11 -4.74 3.94
CA TYR A 242 9.97 -4.31 2.53
C TYR A 242 10.79 -5.19 1.57
N ILE A 243 11.91 -5.76 2.06
CA ILE A 243 12.95 -6.39 1.25
C ILE A 243 12.43 -7.54 0.37
N PRO A 244 11.59 -8.47 0.86
CA PRO A 244 11.14 -9.59 0.03
C PRO A 244 10.41 -9.15 -1.24
N ASN A 245 9.49 -8.19 -1.12
CA ASN A 245 8.71 -7.69 -2.26
C ASN A 245 9.58 -6.88 -3.23
N LEU A 246 10.51 -6.05 -2.70
CA LEU A 246 11.45 -5.30 -3.54
C LEU A 246 12.40 -6.22 -4.30
N THR A 247 12.88 -7.29 -3.67
CA THR A 247 13.72 -8.31 -4.31
C THR A 247 12.97 -9.02 -5.43
N ALA A 248 11.70 -9.37 -5.22
CA ALA A 248 10.86 -9.99 -6.25
C ALA A 248 10.70 -9.06 -7.47
N LEU A 249 10.43 -7.78 -7.21
CA LEU A 249 10.31 -6.78 -8.26
C LEU A 249 11.63 -6.53 -9.01
N HIS A 250 12.75 -6.47 -8.29
CA HIS A 250 14.08 -6.34 -8.89
C HIS A 250 14.42 -7.54 -9.81
N ASN A 251 14.14 -8.75 -9.36
CA ASN A 251 14.37 -9.95 -10.16
C ASN A 251 13.55 -9.96 -11.45
N LYS A 252 12.34 -9.43 -11.41
CA LYS A 252 11.45 -9.36 -12.58
C LYS A 252 11.75 -8.17 -13.48
N TYR A 253 12.13 -7.04 -12.90
CA TYR A 253 12.38 -5.76 -13.56
C TYR A 253 13.73 -5.16 -13.10
N PRO A 254 14.86 -5.69 -13.58
CA PRO A 254 16.19 -5.26 -13.10
C PRO A 254 16.52 -3.79 -13.36
N SER A 255 15.81 -3.16 -14.29
CA SER A 255 15.93 -1.73 -14.59
C SER A 255 15.23 -0.81 -13.58
N TRP A 256 14.40 -1.36 -12.68
CA TRP A 256 13.70 -0.57 -11.68
C TRP A 256 14.63 -0.19 -10.53
N THR A 257 14.51 1.06 -10.09
CA THR A 257 15.26 1.59 -8.95
C THR A 257 14.30 1.90 -7.81
N PHE A 258 14.66 1.49 -6.60
CA PHE A 258 13.86 1.75 -5.39
C PHE A 258 14.64 2.69 -4.47
N GLU A 259 14.00 3.79 -4.08
CA GLU A 259 14.52 4.79 -3.16
C GLU A 259 13.67 4.82 -1.89
N ALA A 260 14.28 4.58 -0.74
CA ALA A 260 13.62 4.76 0.55
C ALA A 260 13.51 6.25 0.86
N VAL A 261 12.29 6.73 1.09
CA VAL A 261 12.04 8.09 1.57
C VAL A 261 11.74 8.01 3.06
N ASN A 262 12.77 8.19 3.88
CA ASN A 262 12.58 8.24 5.33
C ASN A 262 11.82 9.52 5.69
N THR A 263 10.56 9.38 6.09
CA THR A 263 9.70 10.51 6.48
C THR A 263 10.09 11.11 7.82
N GLY A 264 10.80 10.36 8.67
CA GLY A 264 11.10 10.73 10.06
C GLY A 264 9.87 10.75 10.98
N LEU A 265 8.68 10.44 10.45
CA LEU A 265 7.40 10.54 11.18
C LEU A 265 7.07 9.23 11.87
N ASN A 266 6.48 9.31 13.06
CA ASN A 266 5.94 8.17 13.78
C ASN A 266 4.64 7.72 13.11
N TRP A 267 4.49 6.40 12.88
CA TRP A 267 3.35 5.82 12.17
C TRP A 267 2.01 6.17 12.82
N ASP A 268 1.87 5.97 14.14
CA ASP A 268 0.61 6.21 14.83
C ASP A 268 0.19 7.69 14.74
N THR A 269 1.17 8.61 14.87
CA THR A 269 0.94 10.04 14.70
C THR A 269 0.49 10.38 13.28
N VAL A 270 1.06 9.73 12.27
CA VAL A 270 0.64 9.90 10.88
C VAL A 270 -0.80 9.45 10.68
N ILE A 271 -1.16 8.26 11.16
CA ILE A 271 -2.51 7.72 11.02
C ILE A 271 -3.53 8.58 11.79
N GLU A 272 -3.19 9.07 12.97
CA GLU A 272 -4.05 9.99 13.73
C GLU A 272 -4.35 11.27 12.93
N ASN A 273 -3.32 11.93 12.38
CA ASN A 273 -3.50 13.15 11.59
C ASN A 273 -4.24 12.92 10.27
N GLU A 274 -3.95 11.83 9.58
CA GLU A 274 -4.64 11.49 8.33
C GLU A 274 -6.09 11.00 8.55
N SER A 275 -6.43 10.61 9.79
CA SER A 275 -7.78 10.18 10.18
C SER A 275 -8.70 11.33 10.61
N VAL A 276 -8.25 12.58 10.52
CA VAL A 276 -9.08 13.75 10.79
C VAL A 276 -10.30 13.74 9.86
N ASN A 277 -11.49 13.90 10.44
CA ASN A 277 -12.75 13.88 9.71
C ASN A 277 -12.76 14.90 8.57
N GLY A 278 -13.18 14.46 7.39
CA GLY A 278 -13.25 15.30 6.19
C GLY A 278 -11.96 15.40 5.39
N LEU A 279 -10.81 14.94 5.91
CA LEU A 279 -9.53 15.00 5.21
C LEU A 279 -9.39 13.88 4.17
N ASN A 280 -9.69 12.65 4.56
CA ASN A 280 -9.66 11.46 3.71
C ASN A 280 -11.06 10.89 3.58
N LEU A 281 -11.57 10.84 2.36
CA LEU A 281 -12.95 10.51 2.05
C LEU A 281 -13.05 9.19 1.26
N VAL A 282 -14.13 8.48 1.51
CA VAL A 282 -14.59 7.34 0.71
C VAL A 282 -16.02 7.57 0.23
N SER A 283 -16.42 6.89 -0.85
CA SER A 283 -17.81 6.96 -1.32
C SER A 283 -18.76 6.52 -0.21
N LYS A 284 -19.89 7.23 -0.06
CA LYS A 284 -20.98 6.85 0.86
C LYS A 284 -21.49 5.42 0.58
N SER A 285 -21.37 4.94 -0.66
CA SER A 285 -21.73 3.58 -1.07
C SER A 285 -20.64 2.53 -0.78
N ALA A 286 -19.46 2.94 -0.28
CA ALA A 286 -18.41 1.99 0.12
C ALA A 286 -18.85 1.09 1.28
N ASP A 287 -18.16 -0.03 1.48
CA ASP A 287 -18.38 -0.90 2.63
C ASP A 287 -18.32 -0.12 3.94
N ASN A 288 -19.17 -0.48 4.89
CA ASN A 288 -19.26 0.21 6.17
C ASN A 288 -17.93 0.18 6.94
N ALA A 289 -17.18 -0.91 6.86
CA ALA A 289 -15.88 -1.06 7.50
C ALA A 289 -14.82 -0.03 7.01
N LYS A 290 -15.00 0.53 5.82
CA LYS A 290 -14.12 1.57 5.25
C LYS A 290 -14.50 2.98 5.66
N LYS A 291 -15.65 3.16 6.34
CA LYS A 291 -16.21 4.45 6.73
C LYS A 291 -15.99 4.68 8.22
N SER A 292 -15.66 5.92 8.58
CA SER A 292 -15.43 6.31 9.96
C SER A 292 -16.75 6.37 10.76
N THR A 293 -16.76 5.79 11.95
CA THR A 293 -17.83 5.94 12.95
C THR A 293 -17.40 6.82 14.13
N ALA A 294 -16.25 7.50 14.00
CA ALA A 294 -15.76 8.43 15.02
C ALA A 294 -16.75 9.58 15.27
N ALA A 295 -16.60 10.24 16.41
CA ALA A 295 -17.41 11.41 16.75
C ALA A 295 -17.32 12.47 15.65
N GLY A 296 -18.47 12.93 15.17
CA GLY A 296 -18.56 13.90 14.06
C GLY A 296 -18.55 13.28 12.66
N ALA A 297 -18.15 12.00 12.48
CA ALA A 297 -18.22 11.33 11.18
C ALA A 297 -19.52 10.51 11.00
N TYR A 298 -20.13 10.07 12.09
CA TYR A 298 -21.33 9.27 12.09
C TYR A 298 -22.34 9.78 13.13
N ASN A 299 -23.60 9.87 12.74
CA ASN A 299 -24.70 10.25 13.60
C ASN A 299 -25.43 8.98 14.06
N TRP A 300 -25.21 8.58 15.32
CA TRP A 300 -25.81 7.39 15.92
C TRP A 300 -27.32 7.50 16.13
N SER A 301 -27.88 8.72 16.25
CA SER A 301 -29.32 8.88 16.44
C SER A 301 -30.12 8.69 15.15
N THR A 302 -29.50 8.97 14.00
CA THR A 302 -30.12 8.82 12.67
C THR A 302 -29.55 7.66 11.88
N ASN A 303 -28.52 6.98 12.40
CA ASN A 303 -27.79 5.91 11.72
C ASN A 303 -27.25 6.35 10.33
N THR A 304 -26.68 7.56 10.25
CA THR A 304 -26.19 8.12 8.99
C THR A 304 -24.76 8.66 9.12
N TRP A 305 -23.97 8.51 8.05
CA TRP A 305 -22.67 9.15 7.93
C TRP A 305 -22.82 10.62 7.56
N VAL A 306 -21.98 11.46 8.15
CA VAL A 306 -21.85 12.87 7.79
C VAL A 306 -21.15 12.97 6.44
N GLU A 307 -21.77 13.66 5.47
CA GLU A 307 -21.17 13.94 4.18
C GLU A 307 -20.33 15.22 4.27
N TYR A 308 -19.05 15.13 3.92
CA TYR A 308 -18.14 16.26 3.83
C TYR A 308 -18.13 16.87 2.42
N GLU A 309 -18.40 16.02 1.42
CA GLU A 309 -18.70 16.37 0.05
C GLU A 309 -19.93 15.55 -0.40
N PRO A 310 -20.72 15.99 -1.40
CA PRO A 310 -21.88 15.24 -1.87
C PRO A 310 -21.54 13.79 -2.25
N GLY A 311 -22.07 12.83 -1.52
CA GLY A 311 -21.80 11.40 -1.72
C GLY A 311 -20.49 10.89 -1.12
N TRP A 312 -19.75 11.69 -0.34
CA TRP A 312 -18.47 11.33 0.25
C TRP A 312 -18.46 11.52 1.77
N VAL A 313 -17.96 10.52 2.47
CA VAL A 313 -17.90 10.44 3.94
C VAL A 313 -16.48 10.14 4.40
N SER A 314 -16.14 10.42 5.66
CA SER A 314 -14.80 10.16 6.20
C SER A 314 -14.44 8.68 6.13
N ALA A 315 -13.22 8.37 5.69
CA ALA A 315 -12.64 7.04 5.74
C ALA A 315 -12.36 6.62 7.19
N SER A 316 -12.46 5.32 7.48
CA SER A 316 -12.04 4.78 8.79
C SER A 316 -10.52 4.81 8.93
N SER A 317 -10.02 4.99 10.17
CA SER A 317 -8.60 4.97 10.48
C SER A 317 -7.92 3.66 10.01
N ALA A 318 -8.57 2.51 10.19
CA ALA A 318 -8.09 1.23 9.72
C ALA A 318 -7.95 1.18 8.18
N TYR A 319 -8.87 1.81 7.44
CA TYR A 319 -8.76 1.86 5.99
C TYR A 319 -7.67 2.83 5.52
N ILE A 320 -7.50 3.95 6.22
CA ILE A 320 -6.40 4.89 5.96
C ILE A 320 -5.06 4.20 6.21
N ALA A 321 -4.90 3.50 7.34
CA ALA A 321 -3.70 2.74 7.65
C ALA A 321 -3.39 1.68 6.58
N TYR A 322 -4.40 0.96 6.09
CA TYR A 322 -4.24 0.04 4.96
C TYR A 322 -3.74 0.73 3.69
N LEU A 323 -4.34 1.88 3.33
CA LEU A 323 -3.97 2.61 2.11
C LEU A 323 -2.59 3.27 2.21
N MET A 324 -2.18 3.62 3.41
CA MET A 324 -0.90 4.29 3.66
C MET A 324 0.27 3.32 3.88
N ASP A 325 0.01 2.07 4.27
CA ASP A 325 1.08 1.08 4.44
C ASP A 325 1.68 0.68 3.09
N PRO A 326 2.91 1.11 2.77
CA PRO A 326 3.49 0.88 1.45
C PRO A 326 3.65 -0.60 1.12
N ARG A 327 3.86 -1.44 2.15
CA ARG A 327 4.10 -2.89 2.00
C ARG A 327 2.93 -3.61 1.35
N ASN A 328 1.71 -3.05 1.44
CA ASN A 328 0.51 -3.58 0.78
C ASN A 328 0.53 -3.41 -0.75
N PHE A 329 1.44 -2.61 -1.28
CA PHE A 329 1.39 -2.13 -2.65
C PHE A 329 2.72 -2.32 -3.41
N LEU A 330 3.66 -3.09 -2.85
CA LEU A 330 4.95 -3.42 -3.49
C LEU A 330 4.75 -4.62 -4.44
N ASP A 331 3.92 -4.44 -5.45
CA ASP A 331 3.69 -5.36 -6.55
C ASP A 331 3.76 -4.63 -7.90
N GLU A 332 3.78 -5.38 -9.01
CA GLU A 332 4.05 -4.85 -10.37
C GLU A 332 3.00 -3.87 -10.92
N THR A 333 1.92 -3.62 -10.21
CA THR A 333 0.86 -2.69 -10.62
C THR A 333 0.67 -1.57 -9.60
N ASN A 334 0.57 -1.93 -8.32
CA ASN A 334 0.24 -0.97 -7.28
C ASN A 334 1.44 -0.10 -6.88
N ILE A 335 2.68 -0.57 -7.11
CA ILE A 335 3.90 0.20 -6.85
C ILE A 335 3.95 1.52 -7.64
N PHE A 336 3.22 1.64 -8.74
CA PHE A 336 3.23 2.84 -9.57
C PHE A 336 2.66 4.09 -8.88
N GLN A 337 1.96 3.96 -7.75
CA GLN A 337 1.65 5.11 -6.90
C GLN A 337 2.90 5.77 -6.28
N PHE A 338 4.01 5.02 -6.20
CA PHE A 338 5.31 5.50 -5.71
C PHE A 338 6.27 5.88 -6.84
N GLN A 339 5.85 5.78 -8.10
CA GLN A 339 6.70 6.20 -9.22
C GLN A 339 7.08 7.67 -9.07
N SER A 340 8.37 7.97 -9.25
CA SER A 340 8.86 9.35 -9.24
C SER A 340 8.21 10.16 -10.36
N LEU A 341 7.58 11.27 -10.00
CA LEU A 341 7.04 12.28 -10.92
C LEU A 341 8.04 13.39 -11.22
N ALA A 342 9.19 13.39 -10.52
CA ALA A 342 10.28 14.32 -10.77
C ALA A 342 11.13 13.86 -11.95
N TYR A 343 11.76 14.81 -12.64
CA TYR A 343 12.71 14.53 -13.71
C TYR A 343 13.82 13.59 -13.24
N SER A 344 14.15 12.61 -14.08
CA SER A 344 15.30 11.75 -13.91
C SER A 344 16.14 11.75 -15.20
N PRO A 345 17.48 11.89 -15.12
CA PRO A 345 18.33 11.77 -16.29
C PRO A 345 18.35 10.35 -16.89
N ASN A 346 17.85 9.35 -16.15
CA ASN A 346 17.77 7.96 -16.57
C ASN A 346 16.51 7.66 -17.41
N GLU A 347 15.57 8.61 -17.53
CA GLU A 347 14.42 8.46 -18.42
C GLU A 347 14.86 8.41 -19.88
N ALA A 348 14.44 7.36 -20.59
CA ALA A 348 14.81 7.14 -21.97
C ALA A 348 13.74 7.70 -22.94
N LEU A 349 14.20 8.26 -24.06
CA LEU A 349 13.30 8.70 -25.14
C LEU A 349 12.39 7.56 -25.64
N GLU A 350 12.88 6.32 -25.67
CA GLU A 350 12.11 5.16 -26.09
C GLU A 350 10.94 4.85 -25.12
N GLY A 351 11.13 5.11 -23.82
CA GLY A 351 10.05 5.01 -22.84
C GLY A 351 8.93 6.02 -23.12
N VAL A 352 9.29 7.28 -23.42
CA VAL A 352 8.30 8.29 -23.83
C VAL A 352 7.58 7.89 -25.12
N LYS A 353 8.32 7.39 -26.12
CA LYS A 353 7.72 6.88 -27.38
C LYS A 353 6.74 5.75 -27.12
N SER A 354 7.05 4.85 -26.20
CA SER A 354 6.16 3.76 -25.78
C SER A 354 4.85 4.28 -25.19
N ILE A 355 4.89 5.29 -24.31
CA ILE A 355 3.71 5.90 -23.70
C ILE A 355 2.80 6.55 -24.73
N VAL A 356 3.37 7.26 -25.71
CA VAL A 356 2.60 8.01 -26.71
C VAL A 356 2.20 7.18 -27.93
N LYS A 357 2.66 5.93 -28.03
CA LYS A 357 2.33 5.01 -29.12
C LYS A 357 0.81 4.83 -29.26
N GLY A 358 0.31 4.88 -30.47
CA GLY A 358 -1.12 4.78 -30.79
C GLY A 358 -1.93 6.02 -30.40
N THR A 359 -1.28 7.12 -30.03
CA THR A 359 -1.95 8.38 -29.67
C THR A 359 -1.72 9.47 -30.71
N PHE A 360 -2.42 10.60 -30.56
CA PHE A 360 -2.18 11.80 -31.38
C PHE A 360 -0.75 12.38 -31.24
N MET A 361 -0.02 11.96 -30.22
CA MET A 361 1.35 12.41 -29.93
C MET A 361 2.44 11.51 -30.55
N GLU A 362 2.08 10.42 -31.22
CA GLU A 362 3.04 9.51 -31.81
C GLU A 362 3.77 10.13 -33.02
N GLY A 363 5.10 10.05 -33.00
CA GLY A 363 5.96 10.55 -34.08
C GLY A 363 5.97 12.09 -34.19
N THR A 364 6.35 12.58 -35.38
CA THR A 364 6.32 14.03 -35.68
C THR A 364 4.99 14.40 -36.30
N LYS A 365 4.33 15.40 -35.75
CA LYS A 365 3.06 15.95 -36.25
C LYS A 365 3.28 17.30 -36.93
N THR A 366 2.58 17.51 -38.05
CA THR A 366 2.50 18.82 -38.72
C THR A 366 1.05 19.30 -38.66
N TYR A 367 0.86 20.49 -38.12
CA TYR A 367 -0.48 21.06 -37.94
C TYR A 367 -0.81 22.02 -39.07
N SER A 368 -1.92 21.79 -39.77
CA SER A 368 -2.32 22.56 -40.95
C SER A 368 -2.73 24.00 -40.63
N ASN A 369 -3.17 24.28 -39.41
CA ASN A 369 -3.64 25.63 -39.00
C ASN A 369 -2.53 26.68 -38.91
N ASN A 370 -1.26 26.26 -38.70
CA ASN A 370 -0.14 27.18 -38.55
C ASN A 370 1.21 26.64 -39.09
N GLY A 371 1.22 25.45 -39.68
CA GLY A 371 2.44 24.81 -40.19
C GLY A 371 3.38 24.28 -39.09
N GLU A 372 3.00 24.35 -37.81
CA GLU A 372 3.83 23.95 -36.68
C GLU A 372 4.18 22.45 -36.79
N LYS A 373 5.46 22.14 -36.63
CA LYS A 373 5.95 20.76 -36.53
C LYS A 373 6.38 20.49 -35.09
N ILE A 374 5.91 19.42 -34.51
CA ILE A 374 6.27 18.99 -33.16
C ILE A 374 6.52 17.48 -33.11
N ASN A 375 7.63 17.08 -32.51
CA ASN A 375 7.85 15.71 -32.05
C ASN A 375 7.58 15.71 -30.53
N TYR A 376 6.44 15.15 -30.13
CA TYR A 376 6.03 15.20 -28.72
C TYR A 376 7.01 14.48 -27.81
N ALA A 377 7.56 13.33 -28.22
CA ALA A 377 8.45 12.56 -27.38
C ALA A 377 9.74 13.34 -27.04
N SER A 378 10.40 13.94 -28.05
CA SER A 378 11.57 14.79 -27.80
C SER A 378 11.20 16.06 -27.02
N THR A 379 10.06 16.68 -27.35
CA THR A 379 9.56 17.85 -26.61
C THR A 379 9.36 17.54 -25.13
N PHE A 380 8.82 16.38 -24.79
CA PHE A 380 8.63 15.99 -23.39
C PHE A 380 9.95 15.78 -22.66
N MET A 381 10.97 15.21 -23.31
CA MET A 381 12.32 15.09 -22.73
C MET A 381 12.94 16.46 -22.44
N ASP A 382 12.82 17.42 -23.37
CA ASP A 382 13.36 18.79 -23.20
C ASP A 382 12.61 19.55 -22.09
N VAL A 383 11.27 19.43 -22.08
CA VAL A 383 10.41 20.04 -21.07
C VAL A 383 10.65 19.44 -19.69
N ALA A 384 10.87 18.12 -19.59
CA ALA A 384 11.18 17.45 -18.34
C ALA A 384 12.45 18.03 -17.70
N LYS A 385 13.51 18.13 -18.47
CA LYS A 385 14.78 18.72 -18.02
C LYS A 385 14.64 20.16 -17.53
N SER A 386 13.80 20.96 -18.17
CA SER A 386 13.62 22.38 -17.83
C SER A 386 12.60 22.62 -16.71
N SER A 387 11.60 21.75 -16.54
CA SER A 387 10.54 21.89 -15.54
C SER A 387 10.79 21.14 -14.24
N GLY A 388 11.74 20.19 -14.23
CA GLY A 388 11.96 19.27 -13.12
C GLY A 388 10.88 18.17 -12.99
N VAL A 389 10.01 18.01 -14.00
CA VAL A 389 8.93 17.02 -14.01
C VAL A 389 9.29 15.88 -14.95
N SER A 390 9.04 14.64 -14.55
CA SER A 390 9.28 13.43 -15.35
C SER A 390 8.68 13.52 -16.76
N ALA A 391 9.44 13.18 -17.78
CA ALA A 391 8.95 13.11 -19.17
C ALA A 391 7.84 12.04 -19.31
N TYR A 392 7.95 10.94 -18.56
CA TYR A 392 6.93 9.89 -18.52
C TYR A 392 5.63 10.42 -17.91
N HIS A 393 5.74 11.21 -16.83
CA HIS A 393 4.57 11.83 -16.19
C HIS A 393 3.91 12.87 -17.12
N ILE A 394 4.68 13.75 -17.77
CA ILE A 394 4.16 14.72 -18.73
C ILE A 394 3.40 14.02 -19.85
N ALA A 395 3.98 12.99 -20.46
CA ALA A 395 3.36 12.22 -21.54
C ALA A 395 2.06 11.53 -21.09
N SER A 396 2.10 10.85 -19.95
CA SER A 396 0.95 10.13 -19.39
C SER A 396 -0.17 11.08 -18.99
N ARG A 397 0.17 12.21 -18.37
CA ARG A 397 -0.80 13.22 -17.95
C ARG A 397 -1.50 13.85 -19.14
N ILE A 398 -0.78 14.25 -20.17
CA ILE A 398 -1.37 14.83 -21.39
C ILE A 398 -2.24 13.78 -22.11
N LYS A 399 -1.81 12.51 -22.18
CA LYS A 399 -2.62 11.42 -22.72
C LYS A 399 -3.95 11.27 -21.95
N GLN A 400 -3.91 11.37 -20.62
CA GLN A 400 -5.09 11.30 -19.76
C GLN A 400 -6.01 12.51 -19.98
N GLU A 401 -5.48 13.72 -20.01
CA GLU A 401 -6.25 14.98 -20.13
C GLU A 401 -6.86 15.17 -21.51
N GLN A 402 -6.16 14.77 -22.59
CA GLN A 402 -6.57 15.04 -23.97
C GLN A 402 -7.14 13.79 -24.68
N GLY A 403 -7.06 12.62 -24.03
CA GLY A 403 -7.46 11.35 -24.59
C GLY A 403 -6.54 10.86 -25.72
N GLN A 404 -6.78 9.65 -26.19
CA GLN A 404 -5.93 9.02 -27.21
C GLN A 404 -5.94 9.76 -28.55
N LYS A 405 -7.06 10.36 -28.94
CA LYS A 405 -7.24 11.02 -30.25
C LYS A 405 -6.85 12.50 -30.26
N GLY A 406 -6.73 13.16 -29.10
CA GLY A 406 -6.39 14.57 -28.99
C GLY A 406 -7.33 15.53 -29.73
N THR A 407 -8.61 15.28 -29.70
CA THR A 407 -9.62 16.05 -30.44
C THR A 407 -10.22 17.22 -29.63
N SER A 408 -9.67 17.50 -28.47
CA SER A 408 -10.15 18.58 -27.61
C SER A 408 -9.96 19.96 -28.26
N PRO A 409 -10.97 20.84 -28.24
CA PRO A 409 -10.82 22.23 -28.65
C PRO A 409 -9.72 22.98 -27.88
N LEU A 410 -9.40 22.55 -26.66
CA LEU A 410 -8.35 23.14 -25.81
C LEU A 410 -6.94 23.02 -26.38
N ILE A 411 -6.71 22.12 -27.34
CA ILE A 411 -5.40 21.91 -27.99
C ILE A 411 -5.48 22.07 -29.53
N SER A 412 -6.63 22.45 -30.06
CA SER A 412 -6.79 22.62 -31.52
C SER A 412 -6.03 23.85 -32.06
N GLY A 413 -6.03 24.94 -31.30
CA GLY A 413 -5.53 26.23 -31.73
C GLY A 413 -6.45 26.95 -32.75
N THR A 414 -7.70 26.47 -32.89
CA THR A 414 -8.68 27.01 -33.87
C THR A 414 -10.01 27.42 -33.21
N TYR A 415 -10.06 27.41 -31.86
CA TYR A 415 -11.29 27.77 -31.14
C TYR A 415 -11.55 29.27 -31.26
N SER A 416 -12.77 29.65 -31.70
CA SER A 416 -13.16 31.04 -32.01
C SER A 416 -12.94 32.00 -30.81
N GLY A 417 -12.16 33.08 -31.06
CA GLY A 417 -11.74 34.08 -30.09
C GLY A 417 -10.51 33.71 -29.25
N TYR A 418 -9.98 32.50 -29.48
CA TYR A 418 -8.77 32.00 -28.81
C TYR A 418 -7.83 31.27 -29.78
N GLU A 419 -7.84 31.69 -31.04
CA GLU A 419 -6.99 31.12 -32.08
C GLU A 419 -5.50 31.22 -31.69
N GLY A 420 -4.77 30.12 -31.89
CA GLY A 420 -3.34 30.03 -31.55
C GLY A 420 -3.03 29.87 -30.06
N TYR A 421 -4.04 29.65 -29.19
CA TYR A 421 -3.83 29.30 -27.78
C TYR A 421 -4.12 27.84 -27.50
N TYR A 422 -3.34 27.26 -26.55
CA TYR A 422 -3.37 25.82 -26.25
C TYR A 422 -3.35 25.57 -24.74
N ASN A 423 -4.07 24.53 -24.28
CA ASN A 423 -4.10 24.11 -22.88
C ASN A 423 -4.06 22.58 -22.76
N TYR A 424 -2.86 22.04 -22.77
CA TYR A 424 -2.63 20.59 -22.77
C TYR A 424 -2.98 19.90 -21.46
N PHE A 425 -3.01 20.63 -20.33
CA PHE A 425 -3.26 20.11 -18.99
C PHE A 425 -4.65 20.48 -18.44
N ASN A 426 -5.54 21.05 -19.27
CA ASN A 426 -6.91 21.45 -18.90
C ASN A 426 -6.96 22.39 -17.68
N PHE A 427 -5.91 23.16 -17.39
CA PHE A 427 -5.93 24.14 -16.30
C PHE A 427 -7.08 25.13 -16.44
N SER A 428 -7.83 25.32 -15.34
CA SER A 428 -9.00 26.20 -15.28
C SER A 428 -10.10 25.87 -16.31
N ALA A 429 -10.07 24.69 -16.93
CA ALA A 429 -11.12 24.24 -17.85
C ALA A 429 -12.33 23.72 -17.07
N THR A 430 -13.06 24.64 -16.42
CA THR A 430 -14.22 24.36 -15.57
C THR A 430 -15.45 25.13 -16.04
N GLY A 431 -16.64 24.60 -15.79
CA GLY A 431 -17.90 25.23 -16.17
C GLY A 431 -19.05 24.23 -16.25
N ASN A 432 -20.27 24.75 -16.32
CA ASN A 432 -21.50 23.96 -16.42
C ASN A 432 -21.92 23.63 -17.87
N THR A 433 -21.17 24.13 -18.87
CA THR A 433 -21.36 23.82 -20.30
C THR A 433 -20.01 23.59 -20.95
N LYS A 434 -19.96 22.81 -22.04
CA LYS A 434 -18.72 22.56 -22.80
C LYS A 434 -18.08 23.86 -23.31
N ASP A 435 -18.88 24.78 -23.84
CA ASP A 435 -18.42 26.09 -24.32
C ASP A 435 -17.73 26.89 -23.19
N LYS A 436 -18.33 26.92 -22.01
CA LYS A 436 -17.77 27.62 -20.84
C LYS A 436 -16.46 26.96 -20.35
N ILE A 437 -16.38 25.62 -20.35
CA ILE A 437 -15.18 24.87 -20.02
C ILE A 437 -14.05 25.26 -20.98
N TYR A 438 -14.30 25.26 -22.29
CA TYR A 438 -13.29 25.60 -23.29
C TYR A 438 -12.86 27.06 -23.20
N LYS A 439 -13.79 27.97 -23.07
CA LYS A 439 -13.50 29.41 -22.91
C LYS A 439 -12.67 29.69 -21.66
N ASN A 440 -13.03 29.13 -20.53
CA ASN A 440 -12.28 29.30 -19.29
C ASN A 440 -10.85 28.74 -19.40
N GLY A 441 -10.69 27.52 -19.92
CA GLY A 441 -9.38 26.91 -20.13
C GLY A 441 -8.50 27.67 -21.12
N LEU A 442 -9.06 28.17 -22.23
CA LEU A 442 -8.32 28.93 -23.23
C LEU A 442 -8.05 30.39 -22.78
N SER A 443 -8.96 31.00 -22.01
CA SER A 443 -8.72 32.29 -21.35
C SER A 443 -7.54 32.19 -20.39
N PHE A 444 -7.48 31.09 -19.62
CA PHE A 444 -6.32 30.81 -18.77
C PHE A 444 -5.03 30.68 -19.61
N ALA A 445 -5.04 29.88 -20.67
CA ALA A 445 -3.89 29.72 -21.58
C ALA A 445 -3.43 31.04 -22.17
N LYS A 446 -4.37 31.91 -22.58
CA LYS A 446 -4.10 33.26 -23.10
C LYS A 446 -3.40 34.13 -22.04
N LYS A 447 -3.88 34.10 -20.79
CA LYS A 447 -3.24 34.84 -19.67
C LYS A 447 -1.82 34.32 -19.36
N GLN A 448 -1.56 33.03 -19.59
CA GLN A 448 -0.24 32.44 -19.40
C GLN A 448 0.70 32.64 -20.62
N GLY A 449 0.21 33.19 -21.73
CA GLY A 449 0.99 33.34 -22.96
C GLY A 449 1.25 32.02 -23.69
N TRP A 450 0.40 31.00 -23.51
CA TRP A 450 0.54 29.67 -24.12
C TRP A 450 0.06 29.69 -25.59
N ASN A 451 0.76 30.44 -26.41
CA ASN A 451 0.41 30.69 -27.81
C ASN A 451 1.16 29.75 -28.79
N THR A 452 1.86 28.75 -28.32
CA THR A 452 2.33 27.59 -29.07
C THR A 452 2.11 26.31 -28.26
N ARG A 453 2.12 25.15 -28.93
CA ARG A 453 1.95 23.86 -28.26
C ARG A 453 3.08 23.62 -27.24
N VAL A 454 4.33 23.91 -27.64
CA VAL A 454 5.50 23.79 -26.75
C VAL A 454 5.36 24.67 -25.51
N LYS A 455 4.94 25.95 -25.66
CA LYS A 455 4.75 26.84 -24.51
C LYS A 455 3.65 26.34 -23.56
N SER A 456 2.57 25.76 -24.11
CA SER A 456 1.51 25.17 -23.29
C SER A 456 1.99 23.92 -22.54
N ILE A 457 2.74 23.06 -23.20
CA ILE A 457 3.31 21.86 -22.57
C ILE A 457 4.32 22.26 -21.48
N SER A 458 5.25 23.15 -21.80
CA SER A 458 6.27 23.61 -20.84
C SER A 458 5.66 24.35 -19.65
N GLY A 459 4.79 25.35 -19.93
CA GLY A 459 4.14 26.10 -18.86
C GLY A 459 3.22 25.25 -18.00
N GLY A 460 2.54 24.27 -18.59
CA GLY A 460 1.73 23.31 -17.87
C GLY A 460 2.57 22.39 -16.97
N ALA A 461 3.68 21.86 -17.46
CA ALA A 461 4.61 21.04 -16.69
C ALA A 461 5.19 21.81 -15.50
N VAL A 462 5.62 23.08 -15.71
CA VAL A 462 6.09 23.95 -14.62
C VAL A 462 5.01 24.13 -13.55
N LYS A 463 3.74 24.30 -13.93
CA LYS A 463 2.64 24.44 -12.95
C LYS A 463 2.39 23.15 -12.17
N VAL A 464 2.41 21.98 -12.84
CA VAL A 464 2.32 20.68 -12.17
C VAL A 464 3.48 20.53 -11.18
N GLY A 465 4.72 20.82 -11.62
CA GLY A 465 5.90 20.74 -10.78
C GLY A 465 5.83 21.65 -9.54
N SER A 466 5.43 22.91 -9.71
CA SER A 466 5.45 23.90 -8.64
C SER A 466 4.42 23.67 -7.54
N ASN A 467 3.31 22.99 -7.84
CA ASN A 467 2.26 22.77 -6.86
C ASN A 467 2.63 21.68 -5.85
N TYR A 468 3.22 20.57 -6.31
CA TYR A 468 3.50 19.38 -5.51
C TYR A 468 4.94 18.86 -5.66
N ILE A 469 5.37 18.53 -6.88
CA ILE A 469 6.59 17.79 -7.16
C ILE A 469 7.83 18.51 -6.60
N ASN A 470 7.98 19.82 -6.87
CA ASN A 470 9.10 20.63 -6.42
C ASN A 470 9.05 20.98 -4.91
N LYS A 471 7.99 20.56 -4.22
CA LYS A 471 7.84 20.65 -2.76
C LYS A 471 8.13 19.32 -2.06
N GLY A 472 8.66 18.34 -2.78
CA GLY A 472 8.96 17.00 -2.29
C GLY A 472 7.81 16.00 -2.45
N GLN A 473 6.58 16.46 -2.75
CA GLN A 473 5.42 15.61 -3.02
C GLN A 473 5.51 15.06 -4.45
N ASN A 474 6.53 14.28 -4.73
CA ASN A 474 6.95 13.88 -6.06
C ASN A 474 6.58 12.43 -6.44
N THR A 475 5.53 11.92 -5.83
CA THR A 475 4.83 10.68 -6.23
C THR A 475 3.32 10.89 -6.05
N LEU A 476 2.49 10.10 -6.70
CA LEU A 476 1.03 10.14 -6.48
C LEU A 476 0.69 9.90 -4.99
N TYR A 477 1.45 9.04 -4.34
CA TYR A 477 1.31 8.79 -2.90
C TYR A 477 1.58 10.07 -2.08
N PHE A 478 2.69 10.78 -2.34
CA PHE A 478 3.02 12.00 -1.59
C PHE A 478 2.13 13.19 -1.95
N GLU A 479 1.57 13.22 -3.17
CA GLU A 479 0.54 14.21 -3.54
C GLU A 479 -0.77 13.97 -2.78
N LYS A 480 -1.11 12.70 -2.50
CA LYS A 480 -2.30 12.33 -1.75
C LYS A 480 -2.09 12.40 -0.24
N PHE A 481 -1.02 11.83 0.26
CA PHE A 481 -0.67 11.81 1.68
C PHE A 481 0.56 12.67 1.90
N ASN A 482 0.36 13.90 2.35
CA ASN A 482 1.47 14.83 2.52
C ASN A 482 2.28 14.53 3.79
N VAL A 483 3.23 13.63 3.69
CA VAL A 483 4.13 13.21 4.76
C VAL A 483 5.58 13.68 4.54
N VAL A 484 5.83 14.53 3.54
CA VAL A 484 7.18 14.99 3.15
C VAL A 484 7.32 16.50 3.10
N ASN A 485 6.28 17.24 2.74
CA ASN A 485 6.30 18.71 2.71
C ASN A 485 6.02 19.26 4.11
N THR A 486 7.07 19.53 4.88
CA THR A 486 7.00 19.93 6.29
C THR A 486 6.27 21.24 6.55
N SER A 487 6.12 22.11 5.53
CA SER A 487 5.39 23.37 5.67
C SER A 487 3.86 23.20 5.75
N SER A 488 3.35 22.03 5.40
CA SER A 488 1.91 21.75 5.33
C SER A 488 1.62 20.26 5.51
N LEU A 489 2.35 19.57 6.40
CA LEU A 489 2.15 18.14 6.66
C LEU A 489 0.67 17.81 6.84
N TYR A 490 0.24 16.70 6.24
CA TYR A 490 -1.11 16.12 6.24
C TYR A 490 -2.17 16.92 5.46
N PHE A 491 -2.01 18.24 5.25
CA PHE A 491 -3.08 19.10 4.72
C PHE A 491 -2.93 19.50 3.25
N HIS A 492 -1.71 19.50 2.70
CA HIS A 492 -1.49 19.85 1.30
C HIS A 492 -1.70 18.61 0.41
N GLN A 493 -2.95 18.19 0.27
CA GLN A 493 -3.38 17.05 -0.53
C GLN A 493 -4.10 17.52 -1.79
N TYR A 494 -3.94 16.78 -2.91
CA TYR A 494 -4.52 17.21 -4.20
C TYR A 494 -6.02 16.89 -4.33
N MET A 495 -6.55 15.92 -3.53
CA MET A 495 -7.98 15.60 -3.45
C MET A 495 -8.35 14.85 -2.15
N GLY A 496 -9.64 14.90 -1.78
CA GLY A 496 -10.16 14.20 -0.60
C GLY A 496 -10.25 12.68 -0.75
N ASN A 497 -10.40 12.13 -1.96
CA ASN A 497 -10.54 10.69 -2.17
C ASN A 497 -9.33 9.90 -1.63
N ALA A 498 -9.55 9.10 -0.59
CA ALA A 498 -8.49 8.33 0.08
C ALA A 498 -7.79 7.32 -0.86
N THR A 499 -8.48 6.80 -1.87
CA THR A 499 -7.93 5.80 -2.80
C THR A 499 -7.25 6.41 -4.02
N ALA A 500 -7.14 7.72 -4.11
CA ALA A 500 -6.69 8.41 -5.32
C ALA A 500 -5.31 7.96 -5.78
N ALA A 501 -4.31 7.95 -4.89
CA ALA A 501 -2.95 7.53 -5.24
C ALA A 501 -2.90 6.11 -5.81
N LEU A 502 -3.62 5.18 -5.17
CA LEU A 502 -3.70 3.78 -5.60
C LEU A 502 -4.36 3.65 -6.98
N THR A 503 -5.53 4.26 -7.17
CA THR A 503 -6.30 4.12 -8.42
C THR A 503 -5.62 4.82 -9.59
N GLU A 504 -4.99 5.96 -9.37
CA GLU A 504 -4.20 6.66 -10.39
C GLU A 504 -2.90 5.91 -10.69
N GLY A 505 -2.21 5.37 -9.68
CA GLY A 505 -1.04 4.52 -9.86
C GLY A 505 -1.36 3.28 -10.71
N GLN A 506 -2.48 2.61 -10.46
CA GLN A 506 -2.96 1.49 -11.28
C GLN A 506 -3.26 1.91 -12.73
N SER A 507 -3.83 3.10 -12.91
CA SER A 507 -4.11 3.66 -14.24
C SER A 507 -2.81 3.99 -14.97
N LEU A 508 -1.83 4.54 -14.26
CA LEU A 508 -0.49 4.82 -14.77
C LEU A 508 0.21 3.52 -15.22
N ALA A 509 0.21 2.49 -14.37
CA ALA A 509 0.76 1.17 -14.68
C ALA A 509 0.17 0.54 -15.95
N LYS A 510 -1.14 0.70 -16.15
CA LYS A 510 -1.85 0.24 -17.37
C LYS A 510 -1.49 1.06 -18.62
N GLY A 511 -1.09 2.30 -18.42
CA GLY A 511 -0.68 3.21 -19.51
C GLY A 511 0.64 2.83 -20.16
N TYR A 512 1.51 2.11 -19.43
CA TYR A 512 2.78 1.63 -19.95
C TYR A 512 2.61 0.33 -20.73
N SER A 513 2.96 0.36 -22.02
CA SER A 513 2.96 -0.83 -22.88
C SER A 513 4.15 -1.75 -22.60
N ASP A 514 5.23 -1.23 -22.04
CA ASP A 514 6.42 -1.94 -21.61
C ASP A 514 6.85 -1.45 -20.21
N LYS A 515 6.95 -2.37 -19.27
CA LYS A 515 7.37 -2.10 -17.90
C LYS A 515 8.88 -2.32 -17.66
N ASN A 516 9.64 -2.70 -18.68
CA ASN A 516 11.10 -2.84 -18.58
C ASN A 516 11.85 -1.49 -18.68
N GLN A 517 11.13 -0.38 -18.63
CA GLN A 517 11.72 0.95 -18.58
C GLN A 517 12.42 1.19 -17.23
N ALA A 518 13.39 2.11 -17.20
CA ALA A 518 14.09 2.50 -15.98
C ALA A 518 13.19 3.40 -15.11
N PHE A 519 12.24 2.80 -14.39
CA PHE A 519 11.42 3.50 -13.42
C PHE A 519 12.15 3.69 -12.09
N VAL A 520 11.90 4.83 -11.46
CA VAL A 520 12.33 5.12 -10.10
C VAL A 520 11.09 5.17 -9.20
N PHE A 521 11.09 4.38 -8.13
CA PHE A 521 10.02 4.33 -7.14
C PHE A 521 10.53 4.89 -5.82
N LYS A 522 9.89 5.96 -5.33
CA LYS A 522 10.17 6.63 -4.05
C LYS A 522 9.16 6.15 -3.01
N ILE A 523 9.61 5.26 -2.15
CA ILE A 523 8.73 4.51 -1.24
C ILE A 523 8.90 5.06 0.17
N PRO A 524 7.81 5.51 0.83
CA PRO A 524 7.89 6.04 2.18
C PRO A 524 8.29 4.97 3.20
N VAL A 525 9.11 5.40 4.16
CA VAL A 525 9.49 4.63 5.34
C VAL A 525 9.12 5.46 6.57
N TYR A 526 8.38 4.87 7.50
CA TYR A 526 7.93 5.50 8.73
C TYR A 526 8.60 4.88 9.95
N ASN A 527 8.75 5.67 11.02
CA ASN A 527 9.21 5.17 12.29
C ASN A 527 8.09 4.39 12.99
N ASN A 528 8.44 3.33 13.69
CA ASN A 528 7.55 2.53 14.53
C ASN A 528 6.33 1.95 13.76
N MET A 529 6.52 1.59 12.49
CA MET A 529 5.49 0.84 11.79
C MET A 529 5.23 -0.50 12.47
N PRO A 530 3.96 -0.93 12.60
CA PRO A 530 3.66 -2.23 13.19
C PRO A 530 4.22 -3.37 12.34
N CYS A 531 4.56 -4.47 13.01
CA CYS A 531 5.08 -5.68 12.35
C CYS A 531 4.08 -6.27 11.35
N LEU A 532 2.79 -6.18 11.64
CA LEU A 532 1.73 -6.66 10.74
C LEU A 532 1.38 -5.67 9.65
N LEU A 533 1.11 -6.21 8.47
CA LEU A 533 0.48 -5.49 7.39
C LEU A 533 -0.98 -5.16 7.75
N TYR A 534 -1.36 -3.91 7.57
CA TYR A 534 -2.78 -3.55 7.60
C TYR A 534 -3.50 -4.24 6.44
N THR A 535 -4.60 -4.92 6.73
CA THR A 535 -5.48 -5.49 5.71
C THR A 535 -6.64 -4.55 5.43
N SER A 536 -7.18 -4.61 4.20
CA SER A 536 -8.39 -3.83 3.91
C SER A 536 -9.51 -4.25 4.86
N PRO A 537 -10.12 -3.30 5.61
CA PRO A 537 -11.22 -3.62 6.51
C PRO A 537 -12.37 -4.31 5.78
N SER A 538 -12.93 -5.34 6.39
CA SER A 538 -14.04 -6.11 5.85
C SER A 538 -15.29 -5.99 6.72
N PRO A 539 -16.50 -6.29 6.22
CA PRO A 539 -17.72 -6.28 7.02
C PRO A 539 -17.69 -7.21 8.24
N ARG A 540 -16.73 -8.15 8.31
CA ARG A 540 -16.54 -9.03 9.48
C ARG A 540 -15.82 -8.35 10.62
N ASP A 541 -15.09 -7.27 10.35
CA ASP A 541 -14.28 -6.55 11.33
C ASP A 541 -15.13 -5.56 12.15
N THR A 542 -16.41 -5.38 11.79
CA THR A 542 -17.37 -4.46 12.43
C THR A 542 -18.37 -5.14 13.38
N ARG A 543 -18.16 -6.42 13.76
CA ARG A 543 -19.04 -7.15 14.68
C ARG A 543 -18.45 -7.30 16.05
#